data_f4775961fe7da27ce47401a68238396b
#
_entry.id   f4775961fe7da27ce47401a68238396b
#
_cell.length_a   1.000
_cell.length_b   1.000
_cell.length_c   1.000
_cell.angle_alpha   90.00
_cell.angle_beta   90.00
_cell.angle_gamma   90.00
#
_symmetry.space_group_name_H-M   'P 1'
#
loop_
_entity.id
_entity.type
_entity.pdbx_description
1 polymer ?
#
loop_
_entity_poly.entity_id
_entity_poly.type
_entity_poly.pdbx_seq_one_letter_code
_entity_poly.pdbx_strand_id
1 'polypeptide(L)'
;MDLHTFLFLLPIVLASLTLHELAHAYVAWRLGDPTARQEGRLTLNPLVHIDPLGTLMFIVTALAAGLPFGWARPVPVNPNYFRRPKEGMAIVAIAGPLMNFAVALACFAVIRHVEVSSQTFEVLRQAWIVNVVLGIFNLIPVPPLDGSRVLGVLMDNATYARWVSFDQYGMVVVFGLFIVFQDQFSRLMTDALLFVRDVMDVLVLA
;
A
#
# COMPACT_ATOMS: atom_id res chain seq x y z
N MET A 1 -1.03 -5.17 -20.65
CA MET A 1 -2.28 -5.72 -20.05
C MET A 1 -3.44 -5.35 -20.95
N ASP A 2 -4.36 -6.28 -21.26
CA ASP A 2 -5.56 -5.97 -22.04
C ASP A 2 -6.61 -5.21 -21.20
N LEU A 3 -7.56 -4.57 -21.88
CA LEU A 3 -8.59 -3.73 -21.25
C LEU A 3 -9.49 -4.53 -20.30
N HIS A 4 -9.79 -5.79 -20.61
CA HIS A 4 -10.63 -6.65 -19.76
C HIS A 4 -9.95 -6.93 -18.42
N THR A 5 -8.70 -7.33 -18.44
CA THR A 5 -7.88 -7.55 -17.23
C THR A 5 -7.74 -6.25 -16.42
N PHE A 6 -7.54 -5.11 -17.09
CA PHE A 6 -7.49 -3.81 -16.45
C PHE A 6 -8.78 -3.49 -15.70
N LEU A 7 -9.95 -3.60 -16.37
CA LEU A 7 -11.25 -3.30 -15.75
C LEU A 7 -11.59 -4.27 -14.62
N PHE A 8 -11.11 -5.50 -14.69
CA PHE A 8 -11.27 -6.48 -13.62
C PHE A 8 -10.42 -6.14 -12.38
N LEU A 9 -9.18 -5.71 -12.57
CA LEU A 9 -8.26 -5.37 -11.47
C LEU A 9 -8.56 -4.01 -10.82
N LEU A 10 -9.09 -3.06 -11.57
CA LEU A 10 -9.29 -1.69 -11.10
C LEU A 10 -10.10 -1.59 -9.79
N PRO A 11 -11.28 -2.23 -9.64
CA PRO A 11 -12.03 -2.17 -8.39
C PRO A 11 -11.29 -2.82 -7.22
N ILE A 12 -10.52 -3.88 -7.47
CA ILE A 12 -9.71 -4.56 -6.44
C ILE A 12 -8.63 -3.61 -5.94
N VAL A 13 -7.89 -2.96 -6.84
CA VAL A 13 -6.85 -1.99 -6.50
C VAL A 13 -7.42 -0.80 -5.74
N LEU A 14 -8.54 -0.23 -6.21
CA LEU A 14 -9.21 0.89 -5.54
C LEU A 14 -9.67 0.53 -4.14
N ALA A 15 -10.27 -0.65 -3.94
CA ALA A 15 -10.68 -1.13 -2.62
C ALA A 15 -9.47 -1.32 -1.70
N SER A 16 -8.39 -1.94 -2.20
CA SER A 16 -7.16 -2.20 -1.44
C SER A 16 -6.48 -0.90 -1.01
N LEU A 17 -6.35 0.08 -1.91
CA LEU A 17 -5.81 1.41 -1.60
C LEU A 17 -6.70 2.17 -0.62
N THR A 18 -8.03 2.10 -0.77
CA THR A 18 -8.96 2.75 0.15
C THR A 18 -8.82 2.22 1.58
N LEU A 19 -8.71 0.91 1.75
CA LEU A 19 -8.51 0.29 3.05
C LEU A 19 -7.14 0.64 3.66
N HIS A 20 -6.11 0.69 2.84
CA HIS A 20 -4.77 1.11 3.22
C HIS A 20 -4.76 2.54 3.76
N GLU A 21 -5.29 3.50 3.00
CA GLU A 21 -5.38 4.91 3.38
C GLU A 21 -6.29 5.11 4.62
N LEU A 22 -7.41 4.37 4.69
CA LEU A 22 -8.29 4.39 5.85
C LEU A 22 -7.57 3.92 7.12
N ALA A 23 -6.70 2.92 7.03
CA ALA A 23 -5.91 2.44 8.15
C ALA A 23 -4.96 3.52 8.69
N HIS A 24 -4.26 4.24 7.80
CA HIS A 24 -3.45 5.40 8.19
C HIS A 24 -4.29 6.48 8.88
N ALA A 25 -5.41 6.87 8.27
CA ALA A 25 -6.33 7.87 8.82
C ALA A 25 -6.85 7.48 10.21
N TYR A 26 -7.23 6.22 10.36
CA TYR A 26 -7.78 5.69 11.62
C TYR A 26 -6.73 5.68 12.74
N VAL A 27 -5.53 5.20 12.45
CA VAL A 27 -4.45 5.13 13.44
C VAL A 27 -3.96 6.53 13.81
N ALA A 28 -3.83 7.47 12.85
CA ALA A 28 -3.51 8.86 13.13
C ALA A 28 -4.54 9.49 14.08
N TRP A 29 -5.84 9.30 13.79
CA TRP A 29 -6.92 9.76 14.65
C TRP A 29 -6.87 9.15 16.06
N ARG A 30 -6.60 7.86 16.19
CA ARG A 30 -6.45 7.17 17.48
C ARG A 30 -5.25 7.66 18.28
N LEU A 31 -4.19 8.13 17.62
CA LEU A 31 -3.02 8.75 18.24
C LEU A 31 -3.20 10.24 18.57
N GLY A 32 -4.38 10.81 18.28
CA GLY A 32 -4.76 12.17 18.65
C GLY A 32 -4.73 13.18 17.50
N ASP A 33 -4.40 12.78 16.27
CA ASP A 33 -4.43 13.65 15.08
C ASP A 33 -5.84 13.67 14.45
N PRO A 34 -6.61 14.77 14.56
CA PRO A 34 -7.93 14.86 13.97
C PRO A 34 -7.93 15.21 12.48
N THR A 35 -6.77 15.51 11.87
CA THR A 35 -6.63 16.13 10.55
C THR A 35 -7.37 15.33 9.47
N ALA A 36 -7.07 14.04 9.34
CA ALA A 36 -7.70 13.17 8.35
C ALA A 36 -9.23 13.11 8.52
N ARG A 37 -9.72 13.07 9.76
CA ARG A 37 -11.16 13.08 10.06
C ARG A 37 -11.81 14.40 9.68
N GLN A 38 -11.18 15.53 9.99
CA GLN A 38 -11.69 16.87 9.66
C GLN A 38 -11.76 17.11 8.17
N GLU A 39 -10.81 16.54 7.40
CA GLU A 39 -10.80 16.61 5.93
C GLU A 39 -11.70 15.55 5.25
N GLY A 40 -12.49 14.79 6.02
CA GLY A 40 -13.39 13.78 5.47
C GLY A 40 -12.67 12.56 4.87
N ARG A 41 -11.40 12.34 5.25
CA ARG A 41 -10.55 11.26 4.72
C ARG A 41 -10.70 9.95 5.51
N LEU A 42 -11.37 9.97 6.67
CA LEU A 42 -11.71 8.79 7.47
C LEU A 42 -12.99 8.14 6.91
N THR A 43 -12.93 7.57 5.72
CA THR A 43 -14.08 7.05 4.97
C THR A 43 -13.69 5.90 4.05
N LEU A 44 -14.65 5.00 3.77
CA LEU A 44 -14.54 3.94 2.77
C LEU A 44 -14.87 4.41 1.34
N ASN A 45 -15.21 5.69 1.13
CA ASN A 45 -15.46 6.22 -0.20
C ASN A 45 -14.13 6.29 -0.99
N PRO A 46 -13.92 5.49 -2.05
CA PRO A 46 -12.66 5.47 -2.80
C PRO A 46 -12.37 6.79 -3.51
N LEU A 47 -13.40 7.57 -3.87
CA LEU A 47 -13.24 8.80 -4.64
C LEU A 47 -12.41 9.86 -3.91
N VAL A 48 -12.44 9.90 -2.58
CA VAL A 48 -11.65 10.87 -1.82
C VAL A 48 -10.15 10.49 -1.75
N HIS A 49 -9.81 9.23 -2.05
CA HIS A 49 -8.46 8.71 -2.04
C HIS A 49 -7.82 8.70 -3.44
N ILE A 50 -8.57 9.06 -4.49
CA ILE A 50 -8.05 9.14 -5.85
C ILE A 50 -7.14 10.36 -6.01
N ASP A 51 -5.92 10.13 -6.51
CA ASP A 51 -5.02 11.15 -7.04
C ASP A 51 -5.14 11.18 -8.56
N PRO A 52 -5.46 12.32 -9.20
CA PRO A 52 -5.63 12.38 -10.65
C PRO A 52 -4.38 11.99 -11.44
N LEU A 53 -3.20 12.43 -10.99
CA LEU A 53 -1.94 12.12 -11.67
C LEU A 53 -1.53 10.67 -11.42
N GLY A 54 -1.64 10.19 -10.18
CA GLY A 54 -1.38 8.79 -9.83
C GLY A 54 -2.28 7.83 -10.58
N THR A 55 -3.56 8.18 -10.75
CA THR A 55 -4.52 7.39 -11.52
C THR A 55 -4.20 7.41 -13.02
N LEU A 56 -3.85 8.57 -13.58
CA LEU A 56 -3.41 8.67 -14.97
C LEU A 56 -2.18 7.81 -15.23
N MET A 57 -1.18 7.88 -14.33
CA MET A 57 0.03 7.04 -14.42
C MET A 57 -0.32 5.56 -14.35
N PHE A 58 -1.22 5.15 -13.44
CA PHE A 58 -1.69 3.78 -13.34
C PHE A 58 -2.32 3.29 -14.65
N ILE A 59 -3.20 4.09 -15.27
CA ILE A 59 -3.85 3.74 -16.54
C ILE A 59 -2.82 3.61 -17.67
N VAL A 60 -1.95 4.62 -17.81
CA VAL A 60 -0.95 4.65 -18.89
C VAL A 60 0.04 3.48 -18.76
N THR A 61 0.59 3.25 -17.58
CA THR A 61 1.59 2.19 -17.37
C THR A 61 0.97 0.79 -17.48
N ALA A 62 -0.27 0.62 -17.01
CA ALA A 62 -1.02 -0.62 -17.13
C ALA A 62 -1.28 -0.99 -18.60
N LEU A 63 -1.82 -0.06 -19.39
CA LEU A 63 -2.22 -0.33 -20.76
C LEU A 63 -1.04 -0.31 -21.75
N ALA A 64 -0.09 0.61 -21.59
CA ALA A 64 1.03 0.74 -22.52
C ALA A 64 2.19 -0.22 -22.20
N ALA A 65 2.54 -0.40 -20.92
CA ALA A 65 3.69 -1.22 -20.50
C ALA A 65 3.30 -2.57 -19.88
N GLY A 66 2.01 -2.82 -19.61
CA GLY A 66 1.56 -4.02 -18.91
C GLY A 66 1.93 -4.07 -17.42
N LEU A 67 2.46 -2.99 -16.89
CA LEU A 67 2.98 -2.87 -15.52
C LEU A 67 2.21 -1.75 -14.80
N PRO A 68 1.14 -2.07 -14.06
CA PRO A 68 0.35 -1.05 -13.38
C PRO A 68 1.18 -0.37 -12.27
N PHE A 69 1.50 0.91 -12.47
CA PHE A 69 2.18 1.75 -11.51
C PHE A 69 1.44 3.06 -11.32
N GLY A 70 1.07 3.37 -10.10
CA GLY A 70 0.37 4.59 -9.74
C GLY A 70 0.35 4.77 -8.23
N TRP A 71 -0.29 5.82 -7.75
CA TRP A 71 -0.41 6.12 -6.33
C TRP A 71 -1.78 6.70 -5.99
N ALA A 72 -2.19 6.52 -4.75
CA ALA A 72 -3.37 7.15 -4.18
C ALA A 72 -3.03 8.57 -3.67
N ARG A 73 -4.04 9.38 -3.43
CA ARG A 73 -3.90 10.64 -2.72
C ARG A 73 -3.65 10.35 -1.24
N PRO A 74 -2.45 10.68 -0.70
CA PRO A 74 -2.11 10.33 0.67
C PRO A 74 -3.06 10.97 1.68
N VAL A 75 -3.31 10.27 2.79
CA VAL A 75 -4.04 10.83 3.93
C VAL A 75 -3.19 11.91 4.61
N PRO A 76 -3.75 13.10 4.89
CA PRO A 76 -3.04 14.14 5.63
C PRO A 76 -2.84 13.70 7.07
N VAL A 77 -1.60 13.74 7.53
CA VAL A 77 -1.18 13.43 8.90
C VAL A 77 -0.34 14.57 9.44
N ASN A 78 -0.72 15.11 10.59
CA ASN A 78 0.05 16.17 11.26
C ASN A 78 0.78 15.61 12.49
N PRO A 79 2.10 15.41 12.39
CA PRO A 79 2.90 14.80 13.45
C PRO A 79 2.93 15.62 14.75
N ASN A 80 2.55 16.89 14.71
CA ASN A 80 2.55 17.76 15.90
C ASN A 80 1.48 17.34 16.94
N TYR A 81 0.49 16.55 16.55
CA TYR A 81 -0.49 15.97 17.49
C TYR A 81 0.05 14.75 18.23
N PHE A 82 1.17 14.17 17.79
CA PHE A 82 1.71 12.98 18.43
C PHE A 82 2.63 13.34 19.60
N ARG A 83 2.52 12.61 20.69
CA ARG A 83 3.42 12.77 21.85
C ARG A 83 4.90 12.61 21.48
N ARG A 84 5.17 11.73 20.51
CA ARG A 84 6.49 11.47 19.90
C ARG A 84 6.32 11.47 18.39
N PRO A 85 6.62 12.58 17.70
CA PRO A 85 6.30 12.77 16.30
C PRO A 85 6.85 11.67 15.37
N LYS A 86 8.12 11.28 15.50
CA LYS A 86 8.74 10.27 14.63
C LYS A 86 8.12 8.87 14.85
N GLU A 87 8.01 8.46 16.10
CA GLU A 87 7.40 7.17 16.45
C GLU A 87 5.92 7.13 16.08
N GLY A 88 5.19 8.23 16.28
CA GLY A 88 3.81 8.36 15.87
C GLY A 88 3.66 8.22 14.37
N MET A 89 4.50 8.89 13.59
CA MET A 89 4.52 8.75 12.13
C MET A 89 4.84 7.31 11.67
N ALA A 90 5.77 6.62 12.34
CA ALA A 90 6.08 5.23 12.01
C ALA A 90 4.91 4.27 12.33
N ILE A 91 4.22 4.49 13.47
CA ILE A 91 3.03 3.70 13.84
C ILE A 91 1.90 3.92 12.81
N VAL A 92 1.68 5.16 12.39
CA VAL A 92 0.72 5.48 11.32
C VAL A 92 1.14 4.80 10.03
N ALA A 93 2.40 4.95 9.62
CA ALA A 93 2.92 4.41 8.37
C ALA A 93 2.78 2.87 8.27
N ILE A 94 3.05 2.13 9.34
CA ILE A 94 2.92 0.67 9.30
C ILE A 94 1.45 0.19 9.22
N ALA A 95 0.48 1.04 9.54
CA ALA A 95 -0.93 0.67 9.58
C ALA A 95 -1.50 0.30 8.20
N GLY A 96 -1.10 1.02 7.13
CA GLY A 96 -1.50 0.72 5.76
C GLY A 96 -1.03 -0.66 5.30
N PRO A 97 0.28 -0.94 5.32
CA PRO A 97 0.79 -2.27 5.00
C PRO A 97 0.19 -3.40 5.84
N LEU A 98 -0.01 -3.19 7.15
CA LEU A 98 -0.68 -4.19 8.00
C LEU A 98 -2.13 -4.44 7.57
N MET A 99 -2.87 -3.42 7.17
CA MET A 99 -4.21 -3.59 6.63
C MET A 99 -4.18 -4.41 5.34
N ASN A 100 -3.23 -4.15 4.44
CA ASN A 100 -3.09 -4.94 3.23
C ASN A 100 -2.81 -6.41 3.54
N PHE A 101 -1.90 -6.71 4.47
CA PHE A 101 -1.66 -8.10 4.87
C PHE A 101 -2.87 -8.75 5.55
N ALA A 102 -3.65 -7.99 6.32
CA ALA A 102 -4.88 -8.51 6.93
C ALA A 102 -5.94 -8.86 5.87
N VAL A 103 -6.13 -8.01 4.85
CA VAL A 103 -7.01 -8.29 3.71
C VAL A 103 -6.51 -9.50 2.92
N ALA A 104 -5.21 -9.57 2.65
CA ALA A 104 -4.61 -10.72 1.97
C ALA A 104 -4.84 -12.01 2.73
N LEU A 105 -4.61 -12.02 4.05
CA LEU A 105 -4.85 -13.19 4.90
C LEU A 105 -6.32 -13.61 4.90
N ALA A 106 -7.25 -12.66 4.97
CA ALA A 106 -8.69 -12.95 4.89
C ALA A 106 -9.08 -13.60 3.55
N CYS A 107 -8.59 -13.04 2.43
CA CYS A 107 -8.82 -13.64 1.10
C CYS A 107 -8.24 -15.04 1.00
N PHE A 108 -7.02 -15.23 1.50
CA PHE A 108 -6.33 -16.52 1.50
C PHE A 108 -7.07 -17.58 2.35
N ALA A 109 -7.53 -17.20 3.55
CA ALA A 109 -8.31 -18.09 4.42
C ALA A 109 -9.63 -18.54 3.76
N VAL A 110 -10.34 -17.63 3.07
CA VAL A 110 -11.54 -17.99 2.32
C VAL A 110 -11.21 -18.98 1.21
N ILE A 111 -10.16 -18.75 0.43
CA ILE A 111 -9.70 -19.65 -0.65
C ILE A 111 -9.40 -21.06 -0.11
N ARG A 112 -8.86 -21.17 1.11
CA ARG A 112 -8.42 -22.45 1.69
C ARG A 112 -9.54 -23.23 2.36
N HIS A 113 -10.56 -22.57 2.91
CA HIS A 113 -11.56 -23.21 3.75
C HIS A 113 -12.99 -23.21 3.17
N VAL A 114 -13.24 -22.43 2.13
CA VAL A 114 -14.58 -22.29 1.55
C VAL A 114 -14.57 -22.71 0.09
N GLU A 115 -15.49 -23.60 -0.28
CA GLU A 115 -15.73 -23.87 -1.69
C GLU A 115 -16.38 -22.67 -2.35
N VAL A 116 -15.71 -22.09 -3.32
CA VAL A 116 -16.15 -20.89 -4.05
C VAL A 116 -16.21 -21.18 -5.54
N SER A 117 -17.03 -20.41 -6.26
CA SER A 117 -17.07 -20.48 -7.72
C SER A 117 -15.70 -20.09 -8.31
N SER A 118 -15.41 -20.56 -9.54
CA SER A 118 -14.16 -20.22 -10.24
C SER A 118 -13.97 -18.69 -10.39
N GLN A 119 -15.07 -17.96 -10.58
CA GLN A 119 -15.03 -16.50 -10.68
C GLN A 119 -14.69 -15.86 -9.31
N THR A 120 -15.31 -16.31 -8.23
CA THR A 120 -15.00 -15.83 -6.87
C THR A 120 -13.56 -16.14 -6.49
N PHE A 121 -13.09 -17.35 -6.81
CA PHE A 121 -11.69 -17.75 -6.61
C PHE A 121 -10.73 -16.78 -7.28
N GLU A 122 -10.98 -16.41 -8.55
CA GLU A 122 -10.10 -15.51 -9.28
C GLU A 122 -10.10 -14.09 -8.66
N VAL A 123 -11.26 -13.56 -8.23
CA VAL A 123 -11.35 -12.27 -7.52
C VAL A 123 -10.54 -12.31 -6.22
N LEU A 124 -10.72 -13.33 -5.40
CA LEU A 124 -10.00 -13.47 -4.13
C LEU A 124 -8.51 -13.65 -4.33
N ARG A 125 -8.10 -14.43 -5.33
CA ARG A 125 -6.70 -14.63 -5.70
C ARG A 125 -6.03 -13.32 -6.12
N GLN A 126 -6.69 -12.51 -6.95
CA GLN A 126 -6.16 -11.21 -7.36
C GLN A 126 -6.15 -10.22 -6.20
N ALA A 127 -7.18 -10.20 -5.35
CA ALA A 127 -7.20 -9.38 -4.15
C ALA A 127 -6.06 -9.75 -3.20
N TRP A 128 -5.79 -11.04 -3.02
CA TRP A 128 -4.63 -11.51 -2.25
C TRP A 128 -3.31 -10.99 -2.84
N ILE A 129 -3.06 -11.20 -4.15
CA ILE A 129 -1.85 -10.75 -4.82
C ILE A 129 -1.67 -9.24 -4.68
N VAL A 130 -2.69 -8.45 -5.01
CA VAL A 130 -2.65 -6.98 -4.96
C VAL A 130 -2.30 -6.51 -3.55
N ASN A 131 -2.94 -7.06 -2.52
CA ASN A 131 -2.70 -6.64 -1.15
C ASN A 131 -1.32 -7.06 -0.63
N VAL A 132 -0.82 -8.24 -0.96
CA VAL A 132 0.56 -8.64 -0.62
C VAL A 132 1.56 -7.72 -1.29
N VAL A 133 1.41 -7.44 -2.59
CA VAL A 133 2.31 -6.55 -3.33
C VAL A 133 2.28 -5.14 -2.76
N LEU A 134 1.08 -4.56 -2.51
CA LEU A 134 0.95 -3.23 -1.90
C LEU A 134 1.61 -3.17 -0.52
N GLY A 135 1.39 -4.18 0.32
CA GLY A 135 1.97 -4.24 1.66
C GLY A 135 3.50 -4.27 1.63
N ILE A 136 4.09 -5.15 0.80
CA ILE A 136 5.54 -5.28 0.66
C ILE A 136 6.14 -4.02 0.02
N PHE A 137 5.54 -3.51 -1.06
CA PHE A 137 6.01 -2.33 -1.75
C PHE A 137 6.08 -1.12 -0.83
N ASN A 138 5.02 -0.88 -0.04
CA ASN A 138 5.00 0.24 0.90
C ASN A 138 5.96 0.07 2.08
N LEU A 139 6.40 -1.14 2.41
CA LEU A 139 7.43 -1.37 3.44
C LEU A 139 8.85 -1.13 2.94
N ILE A 140 9.08 -0.89 1.64
CA ILE A 140 10.40 -0.50 1.13
C ILE A 140 10.82 0.82 1.80
N PRO A 141 12.04 0.89 2.39
CA PRO A 141 12.48 2.04 3.18
C PRO A 141 12.99 3.19 2.30
N VAL A 142 12.18 3.64 1.35
CA VAL A 142 12.49 4.73 0.42
C VAL A 142 11.37 5.77 0.46
N PRO A 143 11.64 7.07 0.70
CA PRO A 143 10.63 8.12 0.58
C PRO A 143 9.96 8.11 -0.82
N PRO A 144 8.64 8.30 -0.92
CA PRO A 144 7.67 8.64 0.12
C PRO A 144 6.95 7.42 0.72
N LEU A 145 7.44 6.19 0.47
CA LEU A 145 6.80 4.95 0.92
C LEU A 145 6.79 4.85 2.46
N ASP A 146 5.84 4.11 3.00
CA ASP A 146 5.61 3.97 4.45
C ASP A 146 6.84 3.45 5.20
N GLY A 147 7.56 2.47 4.63
CA GLY A 147 8.79 1.93 5.19
C GLY A 147 9.85 2.99 5.47
N SER A 148 9.84 4.11 4.74
CA SER A 148 10.73 5.23 4.99
C SER A 148 10.50 5.89 6.35
N ARG A 149 9.26 5.93 6.83
CA ARG A 149 8.90 6.47 8.14
C ARG A 149 9.32 5.51 9.27
N VAL A 150 9.20 4.22 9.03
CA VAL A 150 9.65 3.18 9.97
C VAL A 150 11.16 3.25 10.13
N LEU A 151 11.91 3.29 9.03
CA LEU A 151 13.38 3.47 9.07
C LEU A 151 13.77 4.80 9.73
N GLY A 152 12.98 5.85 9.52
CA GLY A 152 13.21 7.19 10.07
C GLY A 152 13.27 7.27 11.60
N VAL A 153 12.66 6.31 12.31
CA VAL A 153 12.73 6.25 13.79
C VAL A 153 14.19 6.08 14.28
N LEU A 154 15.02 5.39 13.52
CA LEU A 154 16.41 5.12 13.85
C LEU A 154 17.33 6.32 13.60
N MET A 155 16.84 7.36 12.93
CA MET A 155 17.64 8.55 12.58
C MET A 155 17.59 9.61 13.70
N ASP A 156 18.62 10.44 13.81
CA ASP A 156 18.54 11.68 14.58
C ASP A 156 17.57 12.68 13.91
N ASN A 157 17.18 13.75 14.62
CA ASN A 157 16.15 14.67 14.13
C ASN A 157 16.58 15.44 12.87
N ALA A 158 17.87 15.79 12.75
CA ALA A 158 18.36 16.54 11.59
C ALA A 158 18.40 15.65 10.33
N THR A 159 18.84 14.43 10.48
CA THR A 159 18.84 13.41 9.41
C THR A 159 17.42 13.06 9.00
N TYR A 160 16.51 12.88 9.96
CA TYR A 160 15.09 12.60 9.67
C TYR A 160 14.42 13.73 8.89
N ALA A 161 14.65 14.99 9.27
CA ALA A 161 14.10 16.14 8.54
C ALA A 161 14.58 16.19 7.08
N ARG A 162 15.87 15.91 6.84
CA ARG A 162 16.42 15.79 5.48
C ARG A 162 15.83 14.59 4.74
N TRP A 163 15.67 13.44 5.41
CA TRP A 163 15.08 12.24 4.84
C TRP A 163 13.65 12.49 4.33
N VAL A 164 12.81 13.12 5.16
CA VAL A 164 11.43 13.47 4.80
C VAL A 164 11.37 14.49 3.65
N SER A 165 12.36 15.39 3.54
CA SER A 165 12.36 16.36 2.43
C SER A 165 12.52 15.71 1.04
N PHE A 166 12.99 14.47 0.96
CA PHE A 166 13.03 13.71 -0.29
C PHE A 166 11.66 13.27 -0.80
N ASP A 167 10.57 13.36 0.00
CA ASP A 167 9.22 12.98 -0.44
C ASP A 167 8.79 13.69 -1.71
N GLN A 168 9.15 14.96 -1.87
CA GLN A 168 8.80 15.75 -3.04
C GLN A 168 9.36 15.19 -4.37
N TYR A 169 10.45 14.43 -4.30
CA TYR A 169 11.06 13.76 -5.45
C TYR A 169 10.81 12.25 -5.45
N GLY A 170 10.26 11.73 -4.35
CA GLY A 170 10.25 10.32 -4.05
C GLY A 170 9.53 9.49 -5.11
N MET A 171 8.35 9.92 -5.57
CA MET A 171 7.62 9.17 -6.60
C MET A 171 8.37 9.10 -7.93
N VAL A 172 9.10 10.17 -8.32
CA VAL A 172 9.93 10.17 -9.53
C VAL A 172 11.11 9.22 -9.37
N VAL A 173 11.74 9.20 -8.18
CA VAL A 173 12.85 8.29 -7.86
C VAL A 173 12.36 6.84 -7.84
N VAL A 174 11.26 6.56 -7.16
CA VAL A 174 10.67 5.20 -7.07
C VAL A 174 10.29 4.70 -8.47
N PHE A 175 9.67 5.53 -9.29
CA PHE A 175 9.32 5.17 -10.68
C PHE A 175 10.56 4.95 -11.54
N GLY A 176 11.58 5.80 -11.42
CA GLY A 176 12.85 5.63 -12.12
C GLY A 176 13.56 4.33 -11.73
N LEU A 177 13.63 4.01 -10.43
CA LEU A 177 14.18 2.75 -9.93
C LEU A 177 13.38 1.54 -10.44
N PHE A 178 12.05 1.64 -10.48
CA PHE A 178 11.18 0.61 -11.00
C PHE A 178 11.46 0.30 -12.48
N ILE A 179 11.66 1.34 -13.32
CA ILE A 179 12.00 1.15 -14.74
C ILE A 179 13.38 0.52 -14.91
N VAL A 180 14.38 1.04 -14.19
CA VAL A 180 15.79 0.57 -14.33
C VAL A 180 15.98 -0.84 -13.79
N PHE A 181 15.31 -1.20 -12.70
CA PHE A 181 15.44 -2.47 -11.99
C PHE A 181 14.21 -3.37 -12.12
N GLN A 182 13.47 -3.28 -13.23
CA GLN A 182 12.20 -3.99 -13.43
C GLN A 182 12.32 -5.50 -13.21
N ASP A 183 13.35 -6.15 -13.74
CA ASP A 183 13.55 -7.60 -13.61
C ASP A 183 13.86 -8.00 -12.17
N GLN A 184 14.71 -7.21 -11.48
CA GLN A 184 15.07 -7.45 -10.09
C GLN A 184 13.85 -7.24 -9.18
N PHE A 185 13.06 -6.19 -9.46
CA PHE A 185 11.84 -5.91 -8.74
C PHE A 185 10.81 -7.03 -8.92
N SER A 186 10.61 -7.52 -10.15
CA SER A 186 9.70 -8.63 -10.44
C SER A 186 10.11 -9.91 -9.71
N ARG A 187 11.41 -10.24 -9.70
CA ARG A 187 11.92 -11.39 -8.94
C ARG A 187 11.69 -11.23 -7.45
N LEU A 188 12.06 -10.07 -6.89
CA LEU A 188 11.86 -9.77 -5.47
C LEU A 188 10.38 -9.90 -5.08
N MET A 189 9.46 -9.36 -5.87
CA MET A 189 8.02 -9.46 -5.60
C MET A 189 7.52 -10.90 -5.70
N THR A 190 8.02 -11.68 -6.67
CA THR A 190 7.68 -13.10 -6.82
C THR A 190 8.14 -13.92 -5.62
N ASP A 191 9.40 -13.75 -5.20
CA ASP A 191 9.96 -14.46 -4.06
C ASP A 191 9.24 -14.08 -2.76
N ALA A 192 8.91 -12.79 -2.61
CA ALA A 192 8.16 -12.29 -1.46
C ALA A 192 6.71 -12.81 -1.44
N LEU A 193 6.03 -12.91 -2.60
CA LEU A 193 4.70 -13.52 -2.72
C LEU A 193 4.72 -15.00 -2.31
N LEU A 194 5.72 -15.77 -2.76
CA LEU A 194 5.87 -17.16 -2.38
C LEU A 194 6.13 -17.30 -0.87
N PHE A 195 7.02 -16.50 -0.31
CA PHE A 195 7.31 -16.48 1.12
C PHE A 195 6.05 -16.15 1.95
N VAL A 196 5.32 -15.09 1.58
CA VAL A 196 4.09 -14.69 2.29
C VAL A 196 3.02 -15.78 2.18
N ARG A 197 2.88 -16.43 1.02
CA ARG A 197 1.98 -17.57 0.86
C ARG A 197 2.32 -18.69 1.84
N ASP A 198 3.58 -19.07 1.93
CA ASP A 198 4.03 -20.16 2.81
C ASP A 198 3.80 -19.82 4.29
N VAL A 199 4.02 -18.57 4.69
CA VAL A 199 3.70 -18.07 6.05
C VAL A 199 2.19 -18.11 6.30
N MET A 200 1.36 -17.67 5.33
CA MET A 200 -0.10 -17.70 5.47
C MET A 200 -0.65 -19.13 5.49
N ASP A 201 -0.07 -20.07 4.74
CA ASP A 201 -0.41 -21.48 4.82
C ASP A 201 -0.23 -22.02 6.25
N VAL A 202 0.88 -21.70 6.91
CA VAL A 202 1.11 -22.10 8.31
C VAL A 202 0.07 -21.47 9.25
N LEU A 203 -0.23 -20.17 9.08
CA LEU A 203 -1.17 -19.45 9.95
C LEU A 203 -2.63 -19.91 9.79
N VAL A 204 -3.01 -20.34 8.58
CA VAL A 204 -4.39 -20.73 8.27
C VAL A 204 -4.63 -22.22 8.52
N LEU A 205 -3.57 -23.05 8.52
CA LEU A 205 -3.66 -24.50 8.79
C LEU A 205 -3.39 -24.86 10.26
N ALA A 206 -2.91 -23.90 11.07
CA ALA A 206 -2.71 -24.07 12.52
C ALA A 206 -4.00 -23.87 13.29
#